data_15351dabcc69a1b18355322bae97e9ef
#
_entry.id   15351dabcc69a1b18355322bae97e9ef
#
_cell.length_a   1.000
_cell.length_b   1.000
_cell.length_c   1.000
_cell.angle_alpha   90.00
_cell.angle_beta   90.00
_cell.angle_gamma   90.00
#
_symmetry.space_group_name_H-M   'P 1'
#
loop_
_entity.id
_entity.type
_entity.pdbx_description
1 polymer ?
#
loop_
_entity_poly.entity_id
_entity_poly.type
_entity_poly.pdbx_seq_one_letter_code
_entity_poly.pdbx_strand_id
1 'polypeptide(L)'
;MPEHRGQGSGVRGQGSKAFSFRCEAGRAEILLYDAIDPWYGISAKQFHDELKALGPLSHIDLRINSPGGSITEGMAIHSILKRQTAKITAHIDGIAASMASIVAMAAGEIVMAQGAYLMIHNPLGYVVGEADDMRDLADLLDKMKQQLVNIYAARTRRPADEIAALMDTETWLTADEAIAGGFADRASPELALAAALDPQRFFHPPKNLCKEPAMADPVTPPALPPAASLSDLKAACPGADNDFYIAQLGNCATLEQSRAAWSARQTAKLDELTVRNEALGGEVTALKAELAALKARPGVAPVGGKPADDGAADADPLAAWNEAIAAELKAGAKTRVEAGRAAARKHPELRQAVLEAGKS
;
A
#
# COMPACT_ATOMS: atom_id res chain seq x y z
N MET A 1 -36.26 25.88 -18.15
CA MET A 1 -34.90 25.66 -17.62
C MET A 1 -34.85 24.24 -17.16
N PRO A 2 -34.13 23.29 -17.84
CA PRO A 2 -34.10 21.89 -17.45
C PRO A 2 -33.03 21.66 -16.36
N GLU A 3 -33.45 20.92 -15.36
CA GLU A 3 -32.62 20.42 -14.25
C GLU A 3 -31.58 19.43 -14.78
N HIS A 4 -30.29 19.73 -14.61
CA HIS A 4 -29.22 18.78 -14.83
C HIS A 4 -29.12 17.81 -13.64
N ARG A 5 -29.77 16.66 -13.75
CA ARG A 5 -29.44 15.48 -12.94
C ARG A 5 -28.11 14.92 -13.45
N GLY A 6 -27.06 15.18 -12.70
CA GLY A 6 -25.77 14.50 -12.87
C GLY A 6 -25.90 13.02 -12.50
N GLN A 7 -25.99 12.15 -13.51
CA GLN A 7 -25.83 10.72 -13.31
C GLN A 7 -24.34 10.42 -13.15
N GLY A 8 -23.90 10.23 -11.91
CA GLY A 8 -22.60 9.66 -11.61
C GLY A 8 -22.58 8.20 -12.06
N SER A 9 -21.75 7.88 -13.06
CA SER A 9 -21.48 6.53 -13.53
C SER A 9 -20.70 5.78 -12.45
N GLY A 10 -21.42 5.02 -11.60
CA GLY A 10 -20.84 4.12 -10.65
C GLY A 10 -20.26 2.89 -11.33
N VAL A 11 -18.96 2.77 -11.40
CA VAL A 11 -18.29 1.49 -11.60
C VAL A 11 -18.47 0.68 -10.31
N ARG A 12 -19.33 -0.33 -10.37
CA ARG A 12 -19.59 -1.26 -9.25
C ARG A 12 -18.45 -2.26 -9.18
N GLY A 13 -17.40 -1.95 -8.35
CA GLY A 13 -16.68 -2.99 -7.66
C GLY A 13 -17.55 -3.43 -6.47
N GLN A 14 -17.83 -4.71 -6.33
CA GLN A 14 -18.45 -5.27 -5.11
C GLN A 14 -17.40 -5.30 -4.00
N GLY A 15 -17.08 -4.13 -3.44
CA GLY A 15 -16.31 -3.95 -2.23
C GLY A 15 -17.26 -3.44 -1.14
N SER A 16 -17.11 -3.94 0.06
CA SER A 16 -17.91 -3.68 1.25
C SER A 16 -18.27 -2.19 1.41
N LYS A 17 -19.44 -1.90 1.99
CA LYS A 17 -19.91 -0.54 2.35
C LYS A 17 -19.02 0.17 3.42
N ALA A 18 -17.82 -0.30 3.64
CA ALA A 18 -16.91 0.10 4.69
C ALA A 18 -16.14 1.40 4.38
N PHE A 19 -16.08 1.79 3.12
CA PHE A 19 -15.46 3.04 2.67
C PHE A 19 -16.36 3.74 1.67
N SER A 20 -16.74 4.99 1.95
CA SER A 20 -17.58 5.76 1.05
C SER A 20 -17.46 7.27 1.28
N PHE A 21 -17.69 8.02 0.21
CA PHE A 21 -17.77 9.48 0.21
C PHE A 21 -19.16 9.90 -0.26
N ARG A 22 -19.80 10.78 0.48
CA ARG A 22 -21.05 11.44 0.09
C ARG A 22 -20.87 12.95 0.21
N CYS A 23 -21.41 13.72 -0.70
CA CYS A 23 -21.36 15.16 -0.65
C CYS A 23 -22.73 15.75 -0.96
N GLU A 24 -23.19 16.64 -0.12
CA GLU A 24 -24.41 17.43 -0.32
C GLU A 24 -24.16 18.88 0.12
N ALA A 25 -24.48 19.83 -0.73
CA ALA A 25 -24.36 21.25 -0.47
C ALA A 25 -22.99 21.71 0.11
N GLY A 26 -21.88 21.11 -0.35
CA GLY A 26 -20.54 21.43 0.12
C GLY A 26 -20.17 20.84 1.48
N ARG A 27 -21.00 19.94 2.02
CA ARG A 27 -20.73 19.13 3.20
C ARG A 27 -20.46 17.68 2.76
N ALA A 28 -19.32 17.13 3.12
CA ALA A 28 -18.97 15.76 2.82
C ALA A 28 -19.10 14.89 4.08
N GLU A 29 -19.66 13.68 3.90
CA GLU A 29 -19.57 12.60 4.87
C GLU A 29 -18.62 11.54 4.30
N ILE A 30 -17.59 11.20 5.07
CA ILE A 30 -16.56 10.23 4.69
C ILE A 30 -16.59 9.10 5.71
N LEU A 31 -16.86 7.86 5.26
CA LEU A 31 -16.78 6.68 6.11
C LEU A 31 -15.38 6.05 6.00
N LEU A 32 -14.72 5.84 7.13
CA LEU A 32 -13.44 5.15 7.28
C LEU A 32 -13.68 3.95 8.23
N TYR A 33 -14.31 2.91 7.67
CA TYR A 33 -14.81 1.74 8.42
C TYR A 33 -14.04 0.45 8.11
N ASP A 34 -12.85 0.59 7.55
CA ASP A 34 -11.98 -0.55 7.21
C ASP A 34 -10.54 -0.28 7.67
N ALA A 35 -9.67 -1.27 7.50
CA ALA A 35 -8.25 -1.11 7.74
C ALA A 35 -7.65 -0.05 6.80
N ILE A 36 -6.65 0.67 7.28
CA ILE A 36 -5.83 1.58 6.46
C ILE A 36 -4.73 0.74 5.83
N ASP A 37 -4.92 0.36 4.56
CA ASP A 37 -4.03 -0.57 3.89
C ASP A 37 -4.08 -0.37 2.38
N PRO A 38 -2.93 -0.32 1.66
CA PRO A 38 -2.91 -0.06 0.22
C PRO A 38 -3.45 -1.21 -0.63
N TRP A 39 -3.58 -2.43 -0.06
CA TRP A 39 -3.95 -3.64 -0.80
C TRP A 39 -5.32 -4.19 -0.43
N TYR A 40 -5.68 -4.15 0.86
CA TYR A 40 -6.86 -4.82 1.41
C TYR A 40 -7.82 -3.86 2.13
N GLY A 41 -7.53 -2.56 2.12
CA GLY A 41 -8.28 -1.56 2.85
C GLY A 41 -8.33 -0.22 2.12
N ILE A 42 -8.20 0.85 2.89
CA ILE A 42 -8.28 2.23 2.42
C ILE A 42 -6.87 2.76 2.16
N SER A 43 -6.52 3.01 0.90
CA SER A 43 -5.25 3.63 0.55
C SER A 43 -5.34 5.17 0.57
N ALA A 44 -4.23 5.82 0.86
CA ALA A 44 -4.13 7.28 0.83
C ALA A 44 -4.37 7.85 -0.57
N LYS A 45 -3.96 7.11 -1.61
CA LYS A 45 -4.19 7.51 -3.00
C LYS A 45 -5.68 7.53 -3.30
N GLN A 46 -6.39 6.45 -2.99
CA GLN A 46 -7.83 6.38 -3.20
C GLN A 46 -8.54 7.45 -2.38
N PHE A 47 -8.20 7.63 -1.11
CA PHE A 47 -8.73 8.68 -0.25
C PHE A 47 -8.54 10.08 -0.86
N HIS A 48 -7.35 10.36 -1.40
CA HIS A 48 -7.06 11.64 -2.05
C HIS A 48 -7.91 11.86 -3.29
N ASP A 49 -7.99 10.86 -4.18
CA ASP A 49 -8.67 10.96 -5.46
C ASP A 49 -10.19 11.15 -5.25
N GLU A 50 -10.80 10.40 -4.34
CA GLU A 50 -12.21 10.52 -3.95
C GLU A 50 -12.50 11.89 -3.31
N LEU A 51 -11.68 12.32 -2.37
CA LEU A 51 -11.84 13.62 -1.72
C LEU A 51 -11.73 14.77 -2.74
N LYS A 52 -10.78 14.69 -3.65
CA LYS A 52 -10.58 15.69 -4.70
C LYS A 52 -11.77 15.72 -5.68
N ALA A 53 -12.39 14.57 -5.96
CA ALA A 53 -13.55 14.49 -6.85
C ALA A 53 -14.81 15.21 -6.29
N LEU A 54 -14.90 15.39 -4.96
CA LEU A 54 -16.01 16.12 -4.35
C LEU A 54 -15.96 17.65 -4.59
N GLY A 55 -14.81 18.18 -5.03
CA GLY A 55 -14.64 19.62 -5.24
C GLY A 55 -14.49 20.43 -3.95
N PRO A 56 -14.81 21.74 -3.98
CA PRO A 56 -14.67 22.60 -2.79
C PRO A 56 -15.65 22.22 -1.68
N LEU A 57 -15.12 22.01 -0.48
CA LEU A 57 -15.90 21.64 0.71
C LEU A 57 -15.83 22.73 1.77
N SER A 58 -16.93 22.93 2.49
CA SER A 58 -17.02 23.80 3.66
C SER A 58 -16.90 23.01 4.96
N HIS A 59 -17.35 21.74 4.96
CA HIS A 59 -17.33 20.85 6.12
C HIS A 59 -17.11 19.40 5.69
N ILE A 60 -16.40 18.65 6.54
CA ILE A 60 -16.16 17.21 6.40
C ILE A 60 -16.55 16.55 7.73
N ASP A 61 -17.53 15.66 7.67
CA ASP A 61 -17.84 14.71 8.71
C ASP A 61 -17.06 13.40 8.43
N LEU A 62 -16.00 13.16 9.17
CA LEU A 62 -15.17 11.96 9.04
C LEU A 62 -15.62 10.94 10.07
N ARG A 63 -16.34 9.92 9.64
CA ARG A 63 -16.83 8.84 10.49
C ARG A 63 -15.82 7.69 10.51
N ILE A 64 -15.43 7.27 11.70
CA ILE A 64 -14.33 6.31 11.91
C ILE A 64 -14.83 5.10 12.70
N ASN A 65 -14.59 3.91 12.15
CA ASN A 65 -14.72 2.62 12.82
C ASN A 65 -13.64 1.68 12.23
N SER A 66 -12.38 1.89 12.63
CA SER A 66 -11.22 1.31 11.96
C SER A 66 -10.16 0.82 12.97
N PRO A 67 -9.58 -0.36 12.73
CA PRO A 67 -8.46 -0.88 13.54
C PRO A 67 -7.12 -0.17 13.24
N GLY A 68 -7.07 0.75 12.28
CA GLY A 68 -5.83 1.35 11.81
C GLY A 68 -5.15 0.52 10.71
N GLY A 69 -3.83 0.48 10.70
CA GLY A 69 -3.05 -0.28 9.71
C GLY A 69 -1.76 0.41 9.30
N SER A 70 -1.49 0.53 7.99
CA SER A 70 -0.24 1.05 7.45
C SER A 70 0.08 2.47 7.94
N ILE A 71 1.27 2.62 8.52
CA ILE A 71 1.74 3.91 9.06
C ILE A 71 1.87 4.94 7.94
N THR A 72 2.44 4.56 6.80
CA THR A 72 2.67 5.45 5.66
C THR A 72 1.36 5.94 5.05
N GLU A 73 0.39 5.04 4.85
CA GLU A 73 -0.93 5.39 4.34
C GLU A 73 -1.69 6.30 5.32
N GLY A 74 -1.71 5.95 6.60
CA GLY A 74 -2.38 6.74 7.64
C GLY A 74 -1.79 8.14 7.80
N MET A 75 -0.45 8.27 7.78
CA MET A 75 0.22 9.58 7.79
C MET A 75 -0.10 10.40 6.56
N ALA A 76 -0.20 9.77 5.39
CA ALA A 76 -0.59 10.45 4.15
C ALA A 76 -2.05 10.94 4.23
N ILE A 77 -2.99 10.11 4.70
CA ILE A 77 -4.40 10.50 4.92
C ILE A 77 -4.50 11.64 5.93
N HIS A 78 -3.81 11.55 7.07
CA HIS A 78 -3.73 12.64 8.05
C HIS A 78 -3.26 13.93 7.38
N SER A 79 -2.19 13.88 6.58
CA SER A 79 -1.64 15.05 5.89
C SER A 79 -2.59 15.61 4.82
N ILE A 80 -3.33 14.74 4.11
CA ILE A 80 -4.37 15.17 3.15
C ILE A 80 -5.48 15.94 3.86
N LEU A 81 -5.97 15.44 5.01
CA LEU A 81 -7.00 16.09 5.81
C LEU A 81 -6.50 17.41 6.40
N LYS A 82 -5.28 17.48 6.95
CA LYS A 82 -4.69 18.71 7.51
C LYS A 82 -4.54 19.84 6.49
N ARG A 83 -4.45 19.53 5.20
CA ARG A 83 -4.38 20.54 4.13
C ARG A 83 -5.75 21.06 3.68
N GLN A 84 -6.86 20.47 4.15
CA GLN A 84 -8.19 20.95 3.80
C GLN A 84 -8.48 22.28 4.49
N THR A 85 -9.15 23.18 3.76
CA THR A 85 -9.68 24.44 4.33
C THR A 85 -11.04 24.24 4.98
N ALA A 86 -11.73 23.14 4.66
CA ALA A 86 -12.99 22.74 5.27
C ALA A 86 -12.83 22.47 6.76
N LYS A 87 -13.86 22.77 7.54
CA LYS A 87 -13.93 22.31 8.94
C LYS A 87 -14.09 20.80 8.97
N ILE A 88 -13.29 20.10 9.77
CA ILE A 88 -13.36 18.64 9.90
C ILE A 88 -13.83 18.30 11.30
N THR A 89 -14.92 17.54 11.38
CA THR A 89 -15.38 16.87 12.61
C THR A 89 -15.19 15.37 12.42
N ALA A 90 -14.37 14.74 13.27
CA ALA A 90 -14.22 13.29 13.32
C ALA A 90 -15.23 12.70 14.30
N HIS A 91 -15.96 11.69 13.87
CA HIS A 91 -16.90 10.92 14.67
C HIS A 91 -16.34 9.52 14.85
N ILE A 92 -15.98 9.12 16.07
CA ILE A 92 -15.54 7.77 16.39
C ILE A 92 -16.81 6.98 16.75
N ASP A 93 -17.27 6.17 15.77
CA ASP A 93 -18.54 5.46 15.85
C ASP A 93 -18.44 4.11 16.56
N GLY A 94 -17.27 3.52 16.64
CA GLY A 94 -17.01 2.28 17.36
C GLY A 94 -15.57 2.24 17.84
N ILE A 95 -14.63 2.28 16.93
CA ILE A 95 -13.21 2.24 17.26
C ILE A 95 -12.40 3.17 16.36
N ALA A 96 -11.43 3.85 16.95
CA ALA A 96 -10.33 4.50 16.24
C ALA A 96 -9.01 4.00 16.84
N ALA A 97 -8.46 2.91 16.30
CA ALA A 97 -7.26 2.29 16.85
C ALA A 97 -6.04 2.58 15.98
N SER A 98 -4.85 2.68 16.62
CA SER A 98 -3.57 2.78 15.92
C SER A 98 -3.57 3.95 14.91
N MET A 99 -3.28 3.69 13.64
CA MET A 99 -3.25 4.76 12.62
C MET A 99 -4.60 5.44 12.38
N ALA A 100 -5.73 4.79 12.69
CA ALA A 100 -7.04 5.45 12.61
C ALA A 100 -7.21 6.54 13.68
N SER A 101 -6.61 6.39 14.87
CA SER A 101 -6.58 7.45 15.87
C SER A 101 -5.70 8.64 15.42
N ILE A 102 -4.58 8.39 14.74
CA ILE A 102 -3.76 9.45 14.11
C ILE A 102 -4.56 10.21 13.06
N VAL A 103 -5.32 9.50 12.21
CA VAL A 103 -6.19 10.14 11.21
C VAL A 103 -7.24 11.03 11.89
N ALA A 104 -7.84 10.58 13.01
CA ALA A 104 -8.76 11.40 13.79
C ALA A 104 -8.13 12.71 14.31
N MET A 105 -6.83 12.70 14.66
CA MET A 105 -6.12 13.91 15.13
C MET A 105 -6.01 15.02 14.05
N ALA A 106 -6.31 14.70 12.80
CA ALA A 106 -6.38 15.73 11.76
C ALA A 106 -7.60 16.67 11.91
N ALA A 107 -8.65 16.22 12.58
CA ALA A 107 -9.90 16.97 12.75
C ALA A 107 -9.75 18.15 13.74
N GLY A 108 -10.56 19.17 13.53
CA GLY A 108 -10.70 20.28 14.46
C GLY A 108 -11.55 19.93 15.67
N GLU A 109 -12.52 19.05 15.50
CA GLU A 109 -13.38 18.51 16.56
C GLU A 109 -13.42 16.98 16.45
N ILE A 110 -13.31 16.29 17.59
CA ILE A 110 -13.41 14.83 17.70
C ILE A 110 -14.53 14.48 18.66
N VAL A 111 -15.51 13.76 18.14
CA VAL A 111 -16.70 13.31 18.86
C VAL A 111 -16.67 11.79 18.97
N MET A 112 -16.82 11.24 20.16
CA MET A 112 -16.85 9.80 20.37
C MET A 112 -18.26 9.33 20.71
N ALA A 113 -18.72 8.28 20.05
CA ALA A 113 -19.97 7.60 20.43
C ALA A 113 -19.84 6.97 21.82
N GLN A 114 -20.96 6.87 22.54
CA GLN A 114 -20.96 6.23 23.84
C GLN A 114 -20.60 4.74 23.70
N GLY A 115 -19.56 4.31 24.41
CA GLY A 115 -19.01 2.94 24.31
C GLY A 115 -17.96 2.75 23.19
N ALA A 116 -17.65 3.79 22.43
CA ALA A 116 -16.54 3.76 21.48
C ALA A 116 -15.18 3.78 22.19
N TYR A 117 -14.15 3.30 21.50
CA TYR A 117 -12.78 3.26 21.98
C TYR A 117 -11.83 4.02 21.06
N LEU A 118 -10.86 4.70 21.65
CA LEU A 118 -9.69 5.22 20.98
C LEU A 118 -8.46 4.47 21.51
N MET A 119 -7.58 4.00 20.61
CA MET A 119 -6.38 3.27 21.03
C MET A 119 -5.13 3.85 20.39
N ILE A 120 -4.10 3.98 21.22
CA ILE A 120 -2.77 4.41 20.83
C ILE A 120 -1.72 3.39 21.26
N HIS A 121 -0.76 3.14 20.38
CA HIS A 121 0.36 2.25 20.66
C HIS A 121 1.59 2.62 19.80
N ASN A 122 2.71 1.95 20.07
CA ASN A 122 3.92 2.11 19.29
C ASN A 122 3.76 1.58 17.86
N PRO A 123 4.48 2.17 16.89
CA PRO A 123 4.55 1.62 15.54
C PRO A 123 5.15 0.22 15.56
N LEU A 124 4.59 -0.67 14.76
CA LEU A 124 5.07 -2.04 14.59
C LEU A 124 5.69 -2.19 13.19
N GLY A 125 6.73 -3.00 13.10
CA GLY A 125 7.39 -3.34 11.86
C GLY A 125 7.81 -4.80 11.83
N TYR A 126 8.08 -5.30 10.64
CA TYR A 126 8.59 -6.64 10.42
C TYR A 126 9.72 -6.60 9.41
N VAL A 127 10.82 -7.27 9.72
CA VAL A 127 11.96 -7.42 8.83
C VAL A 127 12.55 -8.82 8.96
N VAL A 128 13.03 -9.35 7.86
CA VAL A 128 13.83 -10.56 7.79
C VAL A 128 15.14 -10.21 7.13
N GLY A 129 16.25 -10.36 7.87
CA GLY A 129 17.55 -9.98 7.38
C GLY A 129 18.62 -10.26 8.41
N GLU A 130 19.79 -9.65 8.25
CA GLU A 130 20.90 -9.69 9.18
C GLU A 130 20.68 -8.74 10.37
N ALA A 131 21.61 -8.75 11.35
CA ALA A 131 21.48 -7.93 12.55
C ALA A 131 21.43 -6.42 12.27
N ASP A 132 22.07 -5.95 11.20
CA ASP A 132 22.05 -4.55 10.81
C ASP A 132 20.70 -4.15 10.22
N ASP A 133 20.05 -4.99 9.42
CA ASP A 133 18.68 -4.75 8.92
C ASP A 133 17.68 -4.60 10.08
N MET A 134 17.84 -5.38 11.14
CA MET A 134 16.99 -5.29 12.34
C MET A 134 17.22 -3.98 13.11
N ARG A 135 18.47 -3.51 13.21
CA ARG A 135 18.81 -2.23 13.85
C ARG A 135 18.25 -1.06 13.02
N ASP A 136 18.41 -1.10 11.72
CA ASP A 136 17.90 -0.07 10.81
C ASP A 136 16.37 0.04 10.90
N LEU A 137 15.65 -1.09 10.98
CA LEU A 137 14.22 -1.07 11.22
C LEU A 137 13.87 -0.49 12.60
N ALA A 138 14.60 -0.87 13.65
CA ALA A 138 14.37 -0.34 15.00
C ALA A 138 14.54 1.20 15.02
N ASP A 139 15.62 1.71 14.41
CA ASP A 139 15.88 3.14 14.30
C ASP A 139 14.78 3.88 13.49
N LEU A 140 14.26 3.23 12.46
CA LEU A 140 13.14 3.77 11.66
C LEU A 140 11.86 3.83 12.49
N LEU A 141 11.53 2.77 13.24
CA LEU A 141 10.36 2.73 14.11
C LEU A 141 10.45 3.78 15.22
N ASP A 142 11.62 4.02 15.79
CA ASP A 142 11.83 5.08 16.80
C ASP A 142 11.57 6.47 16.21
N LYS A 143 12.02 6.74 14.97
CA LYS A 143 11.72 7.98 14.27
C LYS A 143 10.23 8.13 13.99
N MET A 144 9.56 7.05 13.56
CA MET A 144 8.11 7.04 13.36
C MET A 144 7.37 7.27 14.67
N LYS A 145 7.75 6.58 15.76
CA LYS A 145 7.19 6.80 17.10
C LYS A 145 7.23 8.27 17.48
N GLN A 146 8.38 8.92 17.32
CA GLN A 146 8.52 10.34 17.67
C GLN A 146 7.55 11.23 16.88
N GLN A 147 7.31 10.95 15.60
CA GLN A 147 6.35 11.70 14.80
C GLN A 147 4.90 11.49 15.31
N LEU A 148 4.53 10.25 15.63
CA LEU A 148 3.20 9.95 16.19
C LEU A 148 3.00 10.62 17.55
N VAL A 149 4.00 10.55 18.43
CA VAL A 149 4.01 11.25 19.72
C VAL A 149 3.77 12.74 19.54
N ASN A 150 4.45 13.39 18.60
CA ASN A 150 4.30 14.81 18.33
C ASN A 150 2.86 15.16 17.88
N ILE A 151 2.21 14.31 17.07
CA ILE A 151 0.83 14.55 16.64
C ILE A 151 -0.14 14.48 17.83
N TYR A 152 -0.01 13.45 18.69
CA TYR A 152 -0.85 13.32 19.88
C TYR A 152 -0.56 14.46 20.89
N ALA A 153 0.70 14.78 21.14
CA ALA A 153 1.08 15.87 22.04
C ALA A 153 0.53 17.22 21.57
N ALA A 154 0.61 17.50 20.28
CA ALA A 154 0.03 18.74 19.71
C ALA A 154 -1.49 18.80 19.86
N ARG A 155 -2.19 17.67 19.78
CA ARG A 155 -3.64 17.58 19.97
C ARG A 155 -4.04 17.69 21.41
N THR A 156 -3.42 16.90 22.30
CA THR A 156 -3.78 16.76 23.71
C THR A 156 -3.21 17.88 24.58
N ARG A 157 -2.17 18.58 24.10
CA ARG A 157 -1.34 19.54 24.86
C ARG A 157 -0.63 18.91 26.05
N ARG A 158 -0.45 17.59 26.05
CA ARG A 158 0.29 16.85 27.08
C ARG A 158 1.78 16.77 26.70
N PRO A 159 2.66 16.61 27.69
CA PRO A 159 4.09 16.36 27.47
C PRO A 159 4.32 15.14 26.58
N ALA A 160 5.36 15.20 25.73
CA ALA A 160 5.65 14.14 24.78
C ALA A 160 6.04 12.81 25.46
N ASP A 161 6.69 12.85 26.62
CA ASP A 161 7.05 11.71 27.44
C ASP A 161 5.83 10.98 28.02
N GLU A 162 4.80 11.71 28.44
CA GLU A 162 3.53 11.12 28.86
C GLU A 162 2.83 10.39 27.71
N ILE A 163 2.80 11.00 26.52
CA ILE A 163 2.23 10.37 25.33
C ILE A 163 3.03 9.12 24.95
N ALA A 164 4.36 9.19 24.99
CA ALA A 164 5.22 8.05 24.71
C ALA A 164 4.94 6.89 25.67
N ALA A 165 4.79 7.16 26.98
CA ALA A 165 4.45 6.15 27.98
C ALA A 165 3.08 5.50 27.74
N LEU A 166 2.08 6.28 27.31
CA LEU A 166 0.77 5.74 26.93
C LEU A 166 0.86 4.84 25.68
N MET A 167 1.70 5.19 24.71
CA MET A 167 1.93 4.37 23.53
C MET A 167 2.70 3.08 23.88
N ASP A 168 3.66 3.15 24.81
CA ASP A 168 4.45 1.98 25.25
C ASP A 168 3.58 0.90 25.90
N THR A 169 2.45 1.27 26.49
CA THR A 169 1.53 0.36 27.18
C THR A 169 0.33 -0.06 26.36
N GLU A 170 0.25 0.32 25.08
CA GLU A 170 -0.96 0.11 24.26
C GLU A 170 -2.22 0.55 25.02
N THR A 171 -2.45 1.85 25.02
CA THR A 171 -3.51 2.44 25.84
C THR A 171 -4.82 2.52 25.08
N TRP A 172 -5.86 1.94 25.66
CA TRP A 172 -7.23 1.97 25.20
C TRP A 172 -8.03 2.98 26.05
N LEU A 173 -8.64 3.94 25.40
CA LEU A 173 -9.38 5.03 26.02
C LEU A 173 -10.87 4.91 25.69
N THR A 174 -11.71 4.88 26.69
CA THR A 174 -13.16 5.13 26.56
C THR A 174 -13.41 6.58 26.15
N ALA A 175 -14.63 6.93 25.77
CA ALA A 175 -14.99 8.30 25.42
C ALA A 175 -14.63 9.29 26.55
N ASP A 176 -14.95 8.96 27.79
CA ASP A 176 -14.70 9.83 28.94
C ASP A 176 -13.21 10.00 29.22
N GLU A 177 -12.42 8.91 29.13
CA GLU A 177 -10.95 8.95 29.28
C GLU A 177 -10.29 9.73 28.16
N ALA A 178 -10.75 9.55 26.91
CA ALA A 178 -10.24 10.29 25.76
C ALA A 178 -10.50 11.80 25.87
N ILE A 179 -11.69 12.20 26.36
CA ILE A 179 -12.01 13.59 26.62
C ILE A 179 -11.16 14.15 27.76
N ALA A 180 -11.07 13.42 28.87
CA ALA A 180 -10.22 13.84 30.00
C ALA A 180 -8.74 13.95 29.63
N GLY A 181 -8.26 13.08 28.71
CA GLY A 181 -6.90 13.07 28.16
C GLY A 181 -6.65 14.08 27.05
N GLY A 182 -7.68 14.78 26.54
CA GLY A 182 -7.56 15.74 25.43
C GLY A 182 -7.50 15.10 24.04
N PHE A 183 -7.73 13.79 23.92
CA PHE A 183 -7.76 13.07 22.64
C PHE A 183 -9.09 13.28 21.91
N ALA A 184 -10.18 13.52 22.63
CA ALA A 184 -11.49 13.87 22.10
C ALA A 184 -12.05 15.12 22.75
N ASP A 185 -13.06 15.76 22.13
CA ASP A 185 -13.66 17.00 22.63
C ASP A 185 -14.97 16.76 23.39
N ARG A 186 -15.79 15.83 22.92
CA ARG A 186 -17.08 15.49 23.55
C ARG A 186 -17.56 14.08 23.20
N ALA A 187 -18.43 13.56 24.02
CA ALA A 187 -19.17 12.34 23.73
C ALA A 187 -20.45 12.65 22.92
N SER A 188 -20.86 11.70 22.08
CA SER A 188 -22.19 11.66 21.44
C SER A 188 -23.11 10.75 22.26
N PRO A 189 -24.43 11.04 22.32
CA PRO A 189 -25.39 10.12 22.92
C PRO A 189 -25.65 8.86 22.07
N GLU A 190 -25.15 8.82 20.84
CA GLU A 190 -25.23 7.67 19.96
C GLU A 190 -24.49 6.49 20.59
N LEU A 191 -25.07 5.27 20.47
CA LEU A 191 -24.39 4.05 20.87
C LEU A 191 -23.28 3.71 19.86
N ALA A 192 -22.17 3.18 20.39
CA ALA A 192 -21.08 2.72 19.54
C ALA A 192 -21.54 1.60 18.60
N LEU A 193 -21.07 1.68 17.36
CA LEU A 193 -21.21 0.58 16.41
C LEU A 193 -20.32 -0.59 16.85
N ALA A 194 -20.78 -1.81 16.63
CA ALA A 194 -19.92 -2.97 16.81
C ALA A 194 -18.68 -2.85 15.93
N ALA A 195 -17.52 -2.85 16.54
CA ALA A 195 -16.27 -2.85 15.81
C ALA A 195 -16.05 -4.25 15.23
N ALA A 196 -15.78 -4.33 13.93
CA ALA A 196 -15.24 -5.54 13.31
C ALA A 196 -13.74 -5.62 13.67
N LEU A 197 -13.47 -5.96 14.93
CA LEU A 197 -12.12 -5.99 15.48
C LEU A 197 -11.64 -7.43 15.57
N ASP A 198 -10.48 -7.70 15.02
CA ASP A 198 -9.73 -8.91 15.34
C ASP A 198 -8.89 -8.64 16.60
N PRO A 199 -9.27 -9.17 17.77
CA PRO A 199 -8.56 -8.91 19.03
C PRO A 199 -7.10 -9.39 19.00
N GLN A 200 -6.76 -10.34 18.12
CA GLN A 200 -5.40 -10.89 18.02
C GLN A 200 -4.38 -9.89 17.43
N ARG A 201 -4.86 -8.79 16.84
CA ARG A 201 -4.01 -7.72 16.33
C ARG A 201 -3.45 -6.79 17.42
N PHE A 202 -3.92 -6.91 18.65
CA PHE A 202 -3.58 -6.00 19.75
C PHE A 202 -3.04 -6.78 20.95
N PHE A 203 -2.14 -6.15 21.71
CA PHE A 203 -1.52 -6.80 22.88
C PHE A 203 -2.44 -6.81 24.11
N HIS A 204 -3.23 -5.74 24.32
CA HIS A 204 -4.03 -5.56 25.52
C HIS A 204 -5.47 -5.10 25.21
N PRO A 205 -6.23 -5.79 24.31
CA PRO A 205 -7.56 -5.35 23.96
C PRO A 205 -8.52 -5.45 25.16
N PRO A 206 -9.45 -4.50 25.34
CA PRO A 206 -10.47 -4.57 26.38
C PRO A 206 -11.31 -5.84 26.26
N LYS A 207 -11.55 -6.52 27.38
CA LYS A 207 -12.27 -7.80 27.43
C LYS A 207 -13.68 -7.75 26.83
N ASN A 208 -14.35 -6.60 26.88
CA ASN A 208 -15.66 -6.38 26.29
C ASN A 208 -15.66 -6.26 24.77
N LEU A 209 -14.52 -5.91 24.14
CA LEU A 209 -14.34 -5.96 22.71
C LEU A 209 -14.02 -7.37 22.20
N CYS A 210 -13.55 -8.23 23.10
CA CYS A 210 -13.27 -9.65 22.84
C CYS A 210 -14.49 -10.55 23.09
N LYS A 211 -15.68 -10.01 23.37
CA LYS A 211 -16.88 -10.83 23.54
C LYS A 211 -17.23 -11.42 22.18
N GLU A 212 -17.08 -12.74 22.10
CA GLU A 212 -17.80 -13.54 21.12
C GLU A 212 -19.28 -13.11 21.12
N PRO A 213 -19.95 -13.00 19.96
CA PRO A 213 -21.38 -12.80 19.93
C PRO A 213 -22.02 -13.87 20.83
N ALA A 214 -22.90 -13.46 21.76
CA ALA A 214 -23.55 -14.35 22.69
C ALA A 214 -24.07 -15.57 21.93
N MET A 215 -23.50 -16.73 22.25
CA MET A 215 -23.87 -17.99 21.63
C MET A 215 -25.38 -18.21 21.83
N ALA A 216 -26.15 -18.16 20.76
CA ALA A 216 -27.38 -18.96 20.69
C ALA A 216 -26.99 -20.40 20.97
N ASP A 217 -27.88 -21.15 21.66
CA ASP A 217 -27.66 -22.52 22.13
C ASP A 217 -26.74 -23.36 21.25
N PRO A 218 -25.91 -24.27 21.81
CA PRO A 218 -24.81 -24.89 21.10
C PRO A 218 -25.33 -25.78 19.97
N VAL A 219 -25.50 -25.16 18.80
CA VAL A 219 -25.41 -25.90 17.56
C VAL A 219 -23.92 -26.16 17.42
N THR A 220 -23.50 -27.38 17.60
CA THR A 220 -22.12 -27.81 17.38
C THR A 220 -21.64 -27.26 16.01
N PRO A 221 -20.74 -26.25 15.98
CA PRO A 221 -20.29 -25.74 14.69
C PRO A 221 -19.57 -26.89 13.98
N PRO A 222 -19.76 -27.04 12.67
CA PRO A 222 -18.88 -27.93 11.91
C PRO A 222 -17.46 -27.46 12.19
N ALA A 223 -16.58 -28.40 12.55
CA ALA A 223 -15.18 -28.13 12.86
C ALA A 223 -14.59 -27.24 11.73
N LEU A 224 -14.12 -26.04 12.08
CA LEU A 224 -13.42 -25.19 11.12
C LEU A 224 -12.27 -26.02 10.52
N PRO A 225 -12.15 -26.05 9.20
CA PRO A 225 -11.02 -26.74 8.59
C PRO A 225 -9.73 -26.13 9.16
N PRO A 226 -8.73 -26.95 9.49
CA PRO A 226 -7.49 -26.48 10.09
C PRO A 226 -6.84 -25.42 9.23
N ALA A 227 -6.28 -24.39 9.86
CA ALA A 227 -5.46 -23.39 9.15
C ALA A 227 -4.33 -24.11 8.41
N ALA A 228 -4.03 -23.66 7.20
CA ALA A 228 -3.01 -24.26 6.38
C ALA A 228 -1.62 -24.09 7.00
N SER A 229 -0.81 -25.15 7.02
CA SER A 229 0.60 -25.07 7.40
C SER A 229 1.42 -24.43 6.27
N LEU A 230 2.63 -23.95 6.58
CA LEU A 230 3.54 -23.40 5.55
C LEU A 230 3.86 -24.44 4.47
N SER A 231 3.99 -25.72 4.84
CA SER A 231 4.24 -26.81 3.89
C SER A 231 3.07 -26.99 2.93
N ASP A 232 1.83 -26.93 3.46
CA ASP A 232 0.62 -27.07 2.65
C ASP A 232 0.44 -25.87 1.70
N LEU A 233 0.75 -24.66 2.19
CA LEU A 233 0.71 -23.43 1.38
C LEU A 233 1.71 -23.48 0.23
N LYS A 234 2.95 -23.92 0.48
CA LYS A 234 3.98 -24.08 -0.56
C LYS A 234 3.58 -25.11 -1.61
N ALA A 235 2.95 -26.18 -1.20
CA ALA A 235 2.45 -27.21 -2.12
C ALA A 235 1.24 -26.74 -2.95
N ALA A 236 0.35 -25.97 -2.35
CA ALA A 236 -0.89 -25.52 -2.96
C ALA A 236 -0.75 -24.26 -3.84
N CYS A 237 0.21 -23.40 -3.53
CA CYS A 237 0.47 -22.12 -4.21
C CYS A 237 1.93 -22.08 -4.70
N PRO A 238 2.34 -22.94 -5.62
CA PRO A 238 3.73 -23.01 -6.07
C PRO A 238 4.13 -21.69 -6.76
N GLY A 239 5.32 -21.18 -6.41
CA GLY A 239 5.86 -19.93 -6.97
C GLY A 239 5.31 -18.65 -6.34
N ALA A 240 4.51 -18.74 -5.28
CA ALA A 240 4.18 -17.58 -4.47
C ALA A 240 5.42 -17.06 -3.73
N ASP A 241 5.46 -15.75 -3.50
CA ASP A 241 6.54 -15.12 -2.72
C ASP A 241 6.34 -15.33 -1.21
N ASN A 242 7.39 -15.04 -0.45
CA ASN A 242 7.33 -15.18 1.00
C ASN A 242 6.26 -14.29 1.64
N ASP A 243 6.03 -13.10 1.09
CA ASP A 243 5.03 -12.16 1.61
C ASP A 243 3.62 -12.74 1.51
N PHE A 244 3.33 -13.44 0.42
CA PHE A 244 2.06 -14.16 0.28
C PHE A 244 1.90 -15.23 1.36
N TYR A 245 2.92 -16.08 1.58
CA TYR A 245 2.84 -17.13 2.60
C TYR A 245 2.69 -16.57 4.01
N ILE A 246 3.42 -15.50 4.33
CA ILE A 246 3.32 -14.82 5.63
C ILE A 246 1.91 -14.26 5.84
N ALA A 247 1.34 -13.61 4.81
CA ALA A 247 -0.01 -13.07 4.89
C ALA A 247 -1.06 -14.18 5.12
N GLN A 248 -0.96 -15.31 4.41
CA GLN A 248 -1.90 -16.41 4.59
C GLN A 248 -1.77 -17.07 5.98
N LEU A 249 -0.55 -17.24 6.49
CA LEU A 249 -0.31 -17.77 7.83
C LEU A 249 -0.78 -16.79 8.90
N GLY A 250 -0.49 -15.50 8.74
CA GLY A 250 -0.94 -14.44 9.67
C GLY A 250 -2.45 -14.30 9.75
N ASN A 251 -3.15 -14.59 8.65
CA ASN A 251 -4.61 -14.57 8.59
C ASN A 251 -5.26 -15.90 8.98
N CYS A 252 -4.49 -16.89 9.43
CA CYS A 252 -4.98 -18.25 9.71
C CYS A 252 -5.84 -18.82 8.57
N ALA A 253 -5.49 -18.49 7.31
CA ALA A 253 -6.27 -18.85 6.14
C ALA A 253 -6.29 -20.37 5.94
N THR A 254 -7.43 -20.89 5.51
CA THR A 254 -7.53 -22.30 5.09
C THR A 254 -6.80 -22.51 3.76
N LEU A 255 -6.49 -23.76 3.43
CA LEU A 255 -5.85 -24.09 2.16
C LEU A 255 -6.69 -23.67 0.96
N GLU A 256 -8.01 -23.76 1.05
CA GLU A 256 -8.95 -23.34 0.00
C GLU A 256 -8.94 -21.81 -0.18
N GLN A 257 -9.00 -21.05 0.92
CA GLN A 257 -8.89 -19.59 0.90
C GLN A 257 -7.57 -19.14 0.30
N SER A 258 -6.47 -19.79 0.66
CA SER A 258 -5.14 -19.48 0.15
C SER A 258 -5.00 -19.76 -1.35
N ARG A 259 -5.58 -20.90 -1.84
CA ARG A 259 -5.64 -21.21 -3.28
C ARG A 259 -6.45 -20.17 -4.06
N ALA A 260 -7.61 -19.76 -3.52
CA ALA A 260 -8.45 -18.72 -4.14
C ALA A 260 -7.70 -17.37 -4.22
N ALA A 261 -7.06 -16.96 -3.13
CA ALA A 261 -6.25 -15.73 -3.07
C ALA A 261 -5.07 -15.78 -4.06
N TRP A 262 -4.38 -16.91 -4.15
CA TRP A 262 -3.28 -17.09 -5.11
C TRP A 262 -3.76 -17.03 -6.56
N SER A 263 -4.86 -17.72 -6.87
CA SER A 263 -5.47 -17.68 -8.21
C SER A 263 -5.87 -16.26 -8.60
N ALA A 264 -6.51 -15.52 -7.70
CA ALA A 264 -6.89 -14.12 -7.93
C ALA A 264 -5.66 -13.23 -8.20
N ARG A 265 -4.57 -13.42 -7.43
CA ARG A 265 -3.31 -12.67 -7.63
C ARG A 265 -2.67 -12.98 -8.99
N GLN A 266 -2.69 -14.25 -9.40
CA GLN A 266 -2.18 -14.64 -10.73
C GLN A 266 -3.00 -14.04 -11.86
N THR A 267 -4.34 -14.05 -11.75
CA THR A 267 -5.22 -13.43 -12.74
C THR A 267 -4.95 -11.95 -12.87
N ALA A 268 -4.90 -11.22 -11.75
CA ALA A 268 -4.59 -9.78 -11.76
C ALA A 268 -3.22 -9.49 -12.40
N LYS A 269 -2.23 -10.35 -12.15
CA LYS A 269 -0.90 -10.20 -12.77
C LYS A 269 -0.90 -10.48 -14.26
N LEU A 270 -1.69 -11.44 -14.72
CA LEU A 270 -1.89 -11.71 -16.15
C LEU A 270 -2.56 -10.54 -16.85
N ASP A 271 -3.58 -9.94 -16.24
CA ASP A 271 -4.28 -8.77 -16.78
C ASP A 271 -3.33 -7.56 -16.90
N GLU A 272 -2.53 -7.30 -15.84
CA GLU A 272 -1.49 -6.25 -15.86
C GLU A 272 -0.50 -6.46 -17.02
N LEU A 273 0.00 -7.70 -17.17
CA LEU A 273 0.97 -8.04 -18.21
C LEU A 273 0.34 -7.94 -19.62
N THR A 274 -0.92 -8.28 -19.75
CA THR A 274 -1.67 -8.18 -21.03
C THR A 274 -1.76 -6.71 -21.44
N VAL A 275 -2.21 -5.83 -20.55
CA VAL A 275 -2.29 -4.38 -20.81
C VAL A 275 -0.93 -3.81 -21.16
N ARG A 276 0.11 -4.22 -20.45
CA ARG A 276 1.49 -3.77 -20.72
C ARG A 276 2.00 -4.25 -22.07
N ASN A 277 1.69 -5.50 -22.47
CA ASN A 277 2.08 -6.04 -23.77
C ASN A 277 1.36 -5.33 -24.91
N GLU A 278 0.08 -4.99 -24.75
CA GLU A 278 -0.68 -4.20 -25.75
C GLU A 278 -0.05 -2.79 -25.91
N ALA A 279 0.29 -2.14 -24.78
CA ALA A 279 0.95 -0.83 -24.82
C ALA A 279 2.31 -0.89 -25.54
N LEU A 280 3.14 -1.88 -25.20
CA LEU A 280 4.44 -2.11 -25.85
C LEU A 280 4.27 -2.44 -27.34
N GLY A 281 3.24 -3.19 -27.72
CA GLY A 281 2.89 -3.46 -29.11
C GLY A 281 2.57 -2.19 -29.89
N GLY A 282 1.86 -1.26 -29.27
CA GLY A 282 1.58 0.08 -29.80
C GLY A 282 2.86 0.90 -30.02
N GLU A 283 3.72 0.94 -29.00
CA GLU A 283 5.03 1.64 -29.09
C GLU A 283 5.92 1.07 -30.21
N VAL A 284 6.03 -0.25 -30.30
CA VAL A 284 6.80 -0.93 -31.38
C VAL A 284 6.23 -0.57 -32.75
N THR A 285 4.93 -0.48 -32.90
CA THR A 285 4.29 -0.10 -34.16
C THR A 285 4.56 1.35 -34.51
N ALA A 286 4.50 2.26 -33.53
CA ALA A 286 4.82 3.67 -33.71
C ALA A 286 6.32 3.88 -34.08
N LEU A 287 7.23 3.21 -33.40
CA LEU A 287 8.67 3.27 -33.70
C LEU A 287 9.00 2.70 -35.08
N LYS A 288 8.33 1.63 -35.52
CA LYS A 288 8.47 1.10 -36.89
C LYS A 288 8.01 2.10 -37.95
N ALA A 289 6.90 2.80 -37.70
CA ALA A 289 6.39 3.85 -38.58
C ALA A 289 7.37 5.05 -38.67
N GLU A 290 7.92 5.46 -37.54
CA GLU A 290 8.92 6.53 -37.45
C GLU A 290 10.22 6.16 -38.18
N LEU A 291 10.68 4.91 -37.98
CA LEU A 291 11.86 4.39 -38.70
C LEU A 291 11.60 4.35 -40.21
N ALA A 292 10.43 3.96 -40.66
CA ALA A 292 10.07 3.97 -42.07
C ALA A 292 10.03 5.39 -42.65
N ALA A 293 9.48 6.34 -41.85
CA ALA A 293 9.48 7.76 -42.26
C ALA A 293 10.89 8.36 -42.33
N LEU A 294 11.77 8.00 -41.41
CA LEU A 294 13.18 8.40 -41.45
C LEU A 294 13.94 7.82 -42.66
N LYS A 295 13.68 6.55 -43.00
CA LYS A 295 14.26 5.90 -44.19
C LYS A 295 13.72 6.47 -45.50
N ALA A 296 12.49 6.98 -45.52
CA ALA A 296 11.87 7.60 -46.71
C ALA A 296 12.26 9.08 -46.91
N ARG A 297 12.96 9.71 -45.96
CA ARG A 297 13.47 11.08 -46.15
C ARG A 297 14.50 11.08 -47.28
N PRO A 298 14.34 11.93 -48.33
CA PRO A 298 15.35 12.07 -49.38
C PRO A 298 16.64 12.52 -48.70
N GLY A 299 17.72 11.75 -48.89
CA GLY A 299 19.00 12.05 -48.32
C GLY A 299 19.44 13.43 -48.81
N VAL A 300 19.81 14.32 -47.90
CA VAL A 300 20.60 15.51 -48.26
C VAL A 300 21.91 14.98 -48.87
N ALA A 301 22.15 15.29 -50.14
CA ALA A 301 23.35 14.85 -50.82
C ALA A 301 24.60 15.24 -50.01
N PRO A 302 25.55 14.34 -49.79
CA PRO A 302 26.77 14.68 -49.08
C PRO A 302 27.55 15.71 -49.91
N VAL A 303 27.83 16.87 -49.32
CA VAL A 303 28.76 17.85 -49.84
C VAL A 303 30.12 17.16 -49.91
N GLY A 304 30.68 17.08 -51.12
CA GLY A 304 31.82 16.27 -51.50
C GLY A 304 33.00 16.29 -50.54
N GLY A 305 33.31 15.12 -50.05
CA GLY A 305 34.58 14.75 -49.43
C GLY A 305 34.94 13.37 -49.94
N LYS A 306 36.16 13.23 -50.47
CA LYS A 306 36.73 11.99 -50.98
C LYS A 306 36.56 10.83 -50.01
N PRO A 307 36.26 9.60 -50.46
CA PRO A 307 36.26 8.44 -49.60
C PRO A 307 37.69 8.14 -49.12
N ALA A 308 37.91 8.17 -47.83
CA ALA A 308 39.00 7.45 -47.21
C ALA A 308 38.59 5.99 -47.09
N ASP A 309 39.33 5.16 -47.78
CA ASP A 309 39.32 3.70 -47.62
C ASP A 309 39.91 3.39 -46.26
N ASP A 310 39.09 2.85 -45.36
CA ASP A 310 39.56 2.11 -44.18
C ASP A 310 38.42 1.19 -43.71
N GLY A 311 38.64 -0.10 -44.04
CA GLY A 311 37.81 -1.20 -43.51
C GLY A 311 38.00 -1.39 -42.02
N ALA A 312 36.98 -1.09 -41.26
CA ALA A 312 36.60 -1.79 -40.05
C ALA A 312 35.17 -1.32 -39.73
N ALA A 313 34.20 -2.19 -39.93
CA ALA A 313 32.88 -1.98 -39.38
C ALA A 313 33.04 -1.89 -37.87
N ASP A 314 32.74 -0.72 -37.29
CA ASP A 314 32.56 -0.55 -35.85
C ASP A 314 31.40 -1.48 -35.41
N ALA A 315 31.77 -2.68 -35.01
CA ALA A 315 30.81 -3.63 -34.40
C ALA A 315 30.32 -3.00 -33.09
N ASP A 316 29.02 -2.80 -32.98
CA ASP A 316 28.41 -2.34 -31.77
C ASP A 316 28.93 -3.18 -30.57
N PRO A 317 29.66 -2.58 -29.61
CA PRO A 317 30.25 -3.32 -28.49
C PRO A 317 29.21 -4.11 -27.68
N LEU A 318 27.98 -3.60 -27.61
CA LEU A 318 26.88 -4.26 -26.89
C LEU A 318 26.37 -5.49 -27.66
N ALA A 319 26.33 -5.44 -29.00
CA ALA A 319 25.95 -6.57 -29.82
C ALA A 319 26.99 -7.70 -29.70
N ALA A 320 28.27 -7.36 -29.84
CA ALA A 320 29.37 -8.31 -29.66
C ALA A 320 29.43 -8.93 -28.26
N TRP A 321 29.13 -8.15 -27.23
CA TRP A 321 29.02 -8.62 -25.84
C TRP A 321 27.89 -9.60 -25.66
N ASN A 322 26.71 -9.33 -26.23
CA ASN A 322 25.53 -10.24 -26.14
C ASN A 322 25.79 -11.56 -26.91
N GLU A 323 26.52 -11.51 -28.04
CA GLU A 323 26.94 -12.73 -28.73
C GLU A 323 27.91 -13.58 -27.88
N ALA A 324 28.88 -12.95 -27.22
CA ALA A 324 29.81 -13.63 -26.33
C ALA A 324 29.06 -14.32 -25.16
N ILE A 325 28.07 -13.67 -24.56
CA ILE A 325 27.21 -14.28 -23.54
C ILE A 325 26.41 -15.46 -24.12
N ALA A 326 25.85 -15.30 -25.32
CA ALA A 326 25.07 -16.38 -25.96
C ALA A 326 25.94 -17.60 -26.29
N ALA A 327 27.19 -17.39 -26.65
CA ALA A 327 28.18 -18.47 -26.88
C ALA A 327 28.46 -19.25 -25.58
N GLU A 328 28.63 -18.56 -24.45
CA GLU A 328 28.86 -19.20 -23.15
C GLU A 328 27.61 -19.95 -22.62
N LEU A 329 26.42 -19.48 -22.91
CA LEU A 329 25.19 -20.22 -22.62
C LEU A 329 25.09 -21.52 -23.42
N LYS A 330 25.47 -21.50 -24.71
CA LYS A 330 25.57 -22.70 -25.57
C LYS A 330 26.68 -23.65 -25.11
N ALA A 331 27.75 -23.12 -24.50
CA ALA A 331 28.86 -23.91 -23.96
C ALA A 331 28.54 -24.54 -22.57
N GLY A 332 27.34 -24.33 -22.02
CA GLY A 332 26.88 -25.03 -20.83
C GLY A 332 26.76 -24.17 -19.56
N ALA A 333 26.90 -22.85 -19.63
CA ALA A 333 26.62 -21.98 -18.51
C ALA A 333 25.12 -22.05 -18.15
N LYS A 334 24.82 -22.27 -16.87
CA LYS A 334 23.44 -22.52 -16.39
C LYS A 334 22.60 -21.23 -16.28
N THR A 335 23.26 -20.08 -16.16
CA THR A 335 22.57 -18.78 -16.02
C THR A 335 23.26 -17.71 -16.86
N ARG A 336 22.51 -16.67 -17.23
CA ARG A 336 23.07 -15.50 -17.95
C ARG A 336 24.15 -14.76 -17.16
N VAL A 337 24.08 -14.80 -15.82
CA VAL A 337 25.11 -14.23 -14.92
C VAL A 337 26.41 -15.03 -14.99
N GLU A 338 26.30 -16.36 -14.98
CA GLU A 338 27.46 -17.26 -15.12
C GLU A 338 28.11 -17.11 -16.50
N ALA A 339 27.29 -17.09 -17.57
CA ALA A 339 27.74 -16.84 -18.92
C ALA A 339 28.41 -15.47 -19.07
N GLY A 340 27.85 -14.41 -18.46
CA GLY A 340 28.45 -13.08 -18.46
C GLY A 340 29.80 -13.02 -17.74
N ARG A 341 29.96 -13.75 -16.63
CA ARG A 341 31.26 -13.89 -15.94
C ARG A 341 32.29 -14.66 -16.76
N ALA A 342 31.86 -15.68 -17.49
CA ALA A 342 32.71 -16.47 -18.36
C ALA A 342 33.15 -15.64 -19.59
N ALA A 343 32.22 -14.95 -20.24
CA ALA A 343 32.50 -14.03 -21.35
C ALA A 343 33.45 -12.90 -20.93
N ALA A 344 33.28 -12.31 -19.72
CA ALA A 344 34.15 -11.27 -19.18
C ALA A 344 35.60 -11.73 -18.97
N ARG A 345 35.82 -13.00 -18.66
CA ARG A 345 37.17 -13.58 -18.55
C ARG A 345 37.82 -13.87 -19.90
N LYS A 346 37.03 -14.24 -20.91
CA LYS A 346 37.52 -14.57 -22.25
C LYS A 346 37.69 -13.33 -23.14
N HIS A 347 36.85 -12.31 -22.94
CA HIS A 347 36.79 -11.09 -23.75
C HIS A 347 36.79 -9.85 -22.86
N PRO A 348 37.88 -9.56 -22.13
CA PRO A 348 37.96 -8.41 -21.22
C PRO A 348 37.83 -7.07 -21.98
N GLU A 349 38.30 -7.02 -23.22
CA GLU A 349 38.20 -5.85 -24.10
C GLU A 349 36.76 -5.49 -24.47
N LEU A 350 35.91 -6.49 -24.75
CA LEU A 350 34.48 -6.26 -25.03
C LEU A 350 33.76 -5.72 -23.80
N ARG A 351 34.09 -6.26 -22.62
CA ARG A 351 33.54 -5.76 -21.38
C ARG A 351 33.89 -4.30 -21.15
N GLN A 352 35.11 -3.92 -21.38
CA GLN A 352 35.59 -2.55 -21.24
C GLN A 352 34.88 -1.60 -22.21
N ALA A 353 34.77 -1.99 -23.48
CA ALA A 353 34.11 -1.20 -24.52
C ALA A 353 32.61 -0.95 -24.17
N VAL A 354 31.89 -1.95 -23.64
CA VAL A 354 30.51 -1.78 -23.20
C VAL A 354 30.38 -0.83 -21.99
N LEU A 355 31.32 -0.88 -21.03
CA LEU A 355 31.35 0.01 -19.88
C LEU A 355 31.67 1.46 -20.27
N GLU A 356 32.46 1.68 -21.33
CA GLU A 356 32.77 3.00 -21.86
C GLU A 356 31.60 3.56 -22.68
N ALA A 357 30.96 2.76 -23.50
CA ALA A 357 29.74 3.13 -24.23
C ALA A 357 28.56 3.50 -23.36
N GLY A 358 28.46 2.93 -22.15
CA GLY A 358 27.40 3.26 -21.16
C GLY A 358 27.65 4.52 -20.33
N LYS A 359 28.80 5.22 -20.56
CA LYS A 359 29.14 6.48 -19.87
C LYS A 359 28.94 7.73 -20.77
N SER A 360 28.65 7.53 -22.04
CA SER A 360 28.27 8.56 -23.02
C SER A 360 26.74 8.64 -23.15
#